data_793782a7b006f4cf1d9fec3e5441a6cc
#
_entry.id   793782a7b006f4cf1d9fec3e5441a6cc
#
_cell.length_a   1.000
_cell.length_b   1.000
_cell.length_c   1.000
_cell.angle_alpha   90.00
_cell.angle_beta   90.00
_cell.angle_gamma   90.00
#
_symmetry.space_group_name_H-M   'P 1'
#
loop_
_entity.id
_entity.type
_entity.pdbx_description
1 polymer ?
#
loop_
_entity_poly.entity_id
_entity_poly.type
_entity_poly.pdbx_seq_one_letter_code
_entity_poly.pdbx_strand_id
1 'polypeptide(L)'
;MSTSTKNLRNAFTLIELLTTLGIISVLLAILLPAVQLAREAARKTACSSNLRQLGLAFHQYHDVYAKIPPGNSNGFSLFVILLPFIEQRALYEEVVFESVDNVQNRQIADRQLSLLLCPSDGIKSKEHGVTNYLGNYGTGLQNHGQSKGVFQHLSFSTDIGGGPLSFRDLTDGMSNTGALSETLIASGSPKLGRSIWSVVPGYSSPDDAPRFLKVCNLLPDSTSISDDWSLGADWMRGDHGATLYNHFQ
;
A
#
# COMPACT_ATOMS: atom_id res chain seq x y z
N MET A 1 19.29 78.94 -8.97
CA MET A 1 19.19 78.43 -7.59
C MET A 1 18.82 76.94 -7.64
N SER A 2 19.81 76.10 -7.46
CA SER A 2 19.59 74.61 -7.47
C SER A 2 19.49 74.13 -6.02
N THR A 3 18.30 73.69 -5.60
CA THR A 3 18.08 73.09 -4.25
C THR A 3 18.49 71.66 -4.28
N SER A 4 19.66 71.36 -3.70
CA SER A 4 20.12 69.99 -3.47
C SER A 4 19.28 69.32 -2.32
N THR A 5 18.41 68.43 -2.63
CA THR A 5 17.73 67.63 -1.62
C THR A 5 18.71 66.60 -1.06
N LYS A 6 19.15 66.80 0.18
CA LYS A 6 19.94 65.83 0.96
C LYS A 6 19.05 64.60 1.28
N ASN A 7 19.28 63.50 0.59
CA ASN A 7 18.73 62.21 1.00
C ASN A 7 19.35 61.79 2.32
N LEU A 8 18.59 61.90 3.42
CA LEU A 8 18.94 61.36 4.72
C LEU A 8 18.91 59.82 4.61
N ARG A 9 20.06 59.21 4.52
CA ARG A 9 20.21 57.75 4.65
C ARG A 9 20.02 57.43 6.12
N ASN A 10 18.91 56.82 6.46
CA ASN A 10 18.69 56.25 7.79
C ASN A 10 19.73 55.14 8.02
N ALA A 11 20.64 55.35 8.96
CA ALA A 11 21.63 54.36 9.36
C ALA A 11 20.94 53.40 10.36
N PHE A 12 20.96 52.12 10.02
CA PHE A 12 20.41 51.07 10.88
C PHE A 12 21.33 50.88 12.09
N THR A 13 20.75 50.78 13.29
CA THR A 13 21.55 50.56 14.50
C THR A 13 21.81 49.08 14.71
N LEU A 14 22.95 48.72 15.29
CA LEU A 14 23.32 47.33 15.58
C LEU A 14 22.28 46.64 16.47
N ILE A 15 21.66 47.39 17.40
CA ILE A 15 20.64 46.86 18.31
C ILE A 15 19.33 46.52 17.57
N GLU A 16 18.91 47.33 16.59
CA GLU A 16 17.73 47.04 15.77
C GLU A 16 17.95 45.76 14.94
N LEU A 17 19.15 45.56 14.42
CA LEU A 17 19.46 44.31 13.71
C LEU A 17 19.44 43.10 14.65
N LEU A 18 20.02 43.22 15.85
CA LEU A 18 20.11 42.15 16.81
C LEU A 18 18.72 41.73 17.35
N THR A 19 17.88 42.74 17.62
CA THR A 19 16.50 42.46 18.12
C THR A 19 15.64 41.82 17.03
N THR A 20 15.73 42.26 15.77
CA THR A 20 14.96 41.63 14.69
C THR A 20 15.41 40.21 14.43
N LEU A 21 16.72 39.91 14.43
CA LEU A 21 17.23 38.55 14.32
C LEU A 21 16.81 37.69 15.48
N GLY A 22 16.77 38.21 16.72
CA GLY A 22 16.29 37.50 17.91
C GLY A 22 14.82 37.09 17.77
N ILE A 23 13.96 38.02 17.34
CA ILE A 23 12.52 37.74 17.14
C ILE A 23 12.32 36.69 16.03
N ILE A 24 13.01 36.81 14.90
CA ILE A 24 12.91 35.85 13.81
C ILE A 24 13.37 34.46 14.26
N SER A 25 14.47 34.38 15.02
CA SER A 25 14.98 33.11 15.53
C SER A 25 13.97 32.39 16.44
N VAL A 26 13.31 33.12 17.33
CA VAL A 26 12.27 32.56 18.22
C VAL A 26 11.07 32.07 17.40
N LEU A 27 10.61 32.87 16.43
CA LEU A 27 9.49 32.48 15.57
C LEU A 27 9.82 31.20 14.75
N LEU A 28 11.01 31.12 14.17
CA LEU A 28 11.46 29.95 13.41
C LEU A 28 11.59 28.71 14.31
N ALA A 29 12.08 28.87 15.54
CA ALA A 29 12.21 27.75 16.50
C ALA A 29 10.87 27.10 16.83
N ILE A 30 9.78 27.87 16.85
CA ILE A 30 8.41 27.35 17.10
C ILE A 30 7.78 26.82 15.83
N LEU A 31 8.01 27.47 14.67
CA LEU A 31 7.38 27.10 13.42
C LEU A 31 7.94 25.80 12.83
N LEU A 32 9.25 25.55 12.99
CA LEU A 32 9.87 24.37 12.37
C LEU A 32 9.27 23.02 12.84
N PRO A 33 9.13 22.75 14.14
CA PRO A 33 8.49 21.52 14.59
C PRO A 33 7.00 21.47 14.25
N ALA A 34 6.28 22.60 14.29
CA ALA A 34 4.86 22.65 13.96
C ALA A 34 4.59 22.28 12.48
N VAL A 35 5.43 22.78 11.57
CA VAL A 35 5.32 22.44 10.14
C VAL A 35 5.60 20.95 9.88
N GLN A 36 6.55 20.35 10.58
CA GLN A 36 6.83 18.91 10.42
C GLN A 36 5.66 18.06 10.90
N LEU A 37 5.06 18.38 12.05
CA LEU A 37 3.86 17.70 12.55
C LEU A 37 2.67 17.86 11.60
N ALA A 38 2.45 19.05 11.07
CA ALA A 38 1.38 19.32 10.12
C ALA A 38 1.57 18.52 8.80
N ARG A 39 2.80 18.41 8.29
CA ARG A 39 3.12 17.61 7.10
C ARG A 39 2.86 16.14 7.34
N GLU A 40 3.24 15.59 8.50
CA GLU A 40 2.98 14.19 8.81
C GLU A 40 1.49 13.91 8.97
N ALA A 41 0.73 14.79 9.63
CA ALA A 41 -0.71 14.68 9.72
C ALA A 41 -1.37 14.71 8.32
N ALA A 42 -0.90 15.58 7.43
CA ALA A 42 -1.37 15.63 6.04
C ALA A 42 -1.08 14.32 5.28
N ARG A 43 0.11 13.74 5.44
CA ARG A 43 0.45 12.43 4.83
C ARG A 43 -0.47 11.32 5.33
N LYS A 44 -0.68 11.20 6.64
CA LYS A 44 -1.61 10.22 7.22
C LYS A 44 -3.03 10.39 6.70
N THR A 45 -3.50 11.62 6.57
CA THR A 45 -4.81 11.92 6.00
C THR A 45 -4.90 11.47 4.54
N ALA A 46 -3.85 11.67 3.75
CA ALA A 46 -3.79 11.21 2.36
C ALA A 46 -3.84 9.67 2.28
N CYS A 47 -3.08 8.94 3.11
CA CYS A 47 -3.11 7.46 3.14
C CYS A 47 -4.52 6.95 3.51
N SER A 48 -5.16 7.53 4.53
CA SER A 48 -6.54 7.19 4.89
C SER A 48 -7.56 7.52 3.79
N SER A 49 -7.35 8.63 3.06
CA SER A 49 -8.18 9.00 1.91
C SER A 49 -8.05 7.98 0.78
N ASN A 50 -6.85 7.48 0.49
CA ASN A 50 -6.61 6.46 -0.50
C ASN A 50 -7.34 5.15 -0.15
N LEU A 51 -7.22 4.69 1.11
CA LEU A 51 -7.98 3.52 1.59
C LEU A 51 -9.49 3.70 1.43
N ARG A 52 -10.01 4.90 1.70
CA ARG A 52 -11.43 5.19 1.53
C ARG A 52 -11.83 5.14 0.05
N GLN A 53 -11.02 5.67 -0.86
CA GLN A 53 -11.26 5.60 -2.30
C GLN A 53 -11.25 4.15 -2.81
N LEU A 54 -10.30 3.32 -2.35
CA LEU A 54 -10.26 1.89 -2.66
C LEU A 54 -11.50 1.17 -2.09
N GLY A 55 -11.94 1.52 -0.88
CA GLY A 55 -13.18 1.01 -0.30
C GLY A 55 -14.41 1.38 -1.11
N LEU A 56 -14.51 2.62 -1.61
CA LEU A 56 -15.60 3.04 -2.50
C LEU A 56 -15.57 2.28 -3.83
N ALA A 57 -14.42 2.10 -4.44
CA ALA A 57 -14.25 1.31 -5.66
C ALA A 57 -14.72 -0.14 -5.46
N PHE A 58 -14.37 -0.73 -4.32
CA PHE A 58 -14.83 -2.06 -3.91
C PHE A 58 -16.37 -2.15 -3.84
N HIS A 59 -17.03 -1.17 -3.23
CA HIS A 59 -18.50 -1.12 -3.18
C HIS A 59 -19.11 -0.92 -4.58
N GLN A 60 -18.55 -0.03 -5.39
CA GLN A 60 -19.02 0.19 -6.78
C GLN A 60 -18.89 -1.08 -7.63
N TYR A 61 -17.81 -1.84 -7.47
CA TYR A 61 -17.67 -3.13 -8.13
C TYR A 61 -18.79 -4.09 -7.71
N HIS A 62 -19.07 -4.19 -6.40
CA HIS A 62 -20.16 -5.04 -5.90
C HIS A 62 -21.53 -4.59 -6.40
N ASP A 63 -21.78 -3.30 -6.51
CA ASP A 63 -23.05 -2.77 -7.04
C ASP A 63 -23.30 -3.18 -8.49
N VAL A 64 -22.22 -3.28 -9.29
CA VAL A 64 -22.30 -3.70 -10.70
C VAL A 64 -22.40 -5.21 -10.86
N TYR A 65 -21.60 -5.97 -10.12
CA TYR A 65 -21.44 -7.41 -10.33
C TYR A 65 -22.14 -8.28 -9.28
N ALA A 66 -22.68 -7.68 -8.22
CA ALA A 66 -23.27 -8.36 -7.05
C ALA A 66 -22.30 -9.36 -6.38
N LYS A 67 -20.99 -9.19 -6.58
CA LYS A 67 -19.90 -10.03 -6.09
C LYS A 67 -18.75 -9.15 -5.60
N ILE A 68 -17.98 -9.72 -4.69
CA ILE A 68 -16.71 -9.16 -4.22
C ILE A 68 -15.65 -9.37 -5.32
N PRO A 69 -14.82 -8.36 -5.64
CA PRO A 69 -13.74 -8.55 -6.59
C PRO A 69 -12.78 -9.65 -6.12
N PRO A 70 -12.30 -10.50 -7.01
CA PRO A 70 -11.33 -11.52 -6.65
C PRO A 70 -10.00 -10.87 -6.23
N GLY A 71 -9.34 -11.48 -5.24
CA GLY A 71 -7.99 -11.07 -4.82
C GLY A 71 -6.92 -11.45 -5.83
N ASN A 72 -7.12 -12.60 -6.47
CA ASN A 72 -6.33 -13.07 -7.61
C ASN A 72 -7.27 -13.64 -8.67
N SER A 73 -7.10 -13.20 -9.90
CA SER A 73 -7.77 -13.75 -11.08
C SER A 73 -6.75 -13.97 -12.16
N ASN A 74 -6.35 -15.22 -12.40
CA ASN A 74 -5.30 -15.58 -13.37
C ASN A 74 -3.98 -14.84 -13.19
N GLY A 75 -3.56 -14.64 -11.94
CA GLY A 75 -2.37 -13.88 -11.61
C GLY A 75 -2.59 -12.36 -11.47
N PHE A 76 -3.71 -11.82 -11.92
CA PHE A 76 -4.04 -10.40 -11.77
C PHE A 76 -4.58 -10.09 -10.38
N SER A 77 -4.13 -8.98 -9.82
CA SER A 77 -4.54 -8.50 -8.50
C SER A 77 -5.95 -7.91 -8.49
N LEU A 78 -6.49 -7.76 -7.28
CA LEU A 78 -7.73 -7.02 -7.04
C LEU A 78 -7.66 -5.57 -7.58
N PHE A 79 -6.48 -4.95 -7.59
CA PHE A 79 -6.31 -3.57 -8.07
C PHE A 79 -6.49 -3.45 -9.57
N VAL A 80 -6.07 -4.47 -10.36
CA VAL A 80 -6.34 -4.52 -11.80
C VAL A 80 -7.85 -4.57 -12.06
N ILE A 81 -8.56 -5.39 -11.29
CA ILE A 81 -10.01 -5.53 -11.41
C ILE A 81 -10.73 -4.23 -11.00
N LEU A 82 -10.18 -3.48 -10.08
CA LEU A 82 -10.75 -2.20 -9.60
C LEU A 82 -10.37 -0.99 -10.47
N LEU A 83 -9.47 -1.10 -11.45
CA LEU A 83 -9.05 0.03 -12.31
C LEU A 83 -10.22 0.85 -12.89
N PRO A 84 -11.31 0.25 -13.42
CA PRO A 84 -12.44 1.02 -13.95
C PRO A 84 -13.16 1.86 -12.89
N PHE A 85 -13.08 1.48 -11.62
CA PHE A 85 -13.78 2.10 -10.49
C PHE A 85 -12.91 3.12 -9.73
N ILE A 86 -11.63 3.27 -10.14
CA ILE A 86 -10.68 4.25 -9.60
C ILE A 86 -10.21 5.23 -10.69
N GLU A 87 -11.07 5.51 -11.67
CA GLU A 87 -10.81 6.44 -12.78
C GLU A 87 -9.65 6.03 -13.70
N GLN A 88 -9.25 4.75 -13.71
CA GLN A 88 -8.18 4.19 -14.53
C GLN A 88 -8.72 3.27 -15.64
N ARG A 89 -9.88 3.61 -16.24
CA ARG A 89 -10.51 2.81 -17.26
C ARG A 89 -9.64 2.64 -18.51
N ALA A 90 -8.96 3.70 -18.94
CA ALA A 90 -8.05 3.62 -20.09
C ALA A 90 -6.91 2.61 -19.86
N LEU A 91 -6.37 2.57 -18.63
CA LEU A 91 -5.36 1.61 -18.24
C LEU A 91 -5.90 0.18 -18.23
N TYR A 92 -7.13 -0.02 -17.76
CA TYR A 92 -7.80 -1.33 -17.77
C TYR A 92 -7.97 -1.87 -19.21
N GLU A 93 -8.31 -1.00 -20.16
CA GLU A 93 -8.48 -1.37 -21.58
C GLU A 93 -7.16 -1.75 -22.27
N GLU A 94 -6.02 -1.32 -21.73
CA GLU A 94 -4.69 -1.72 -22.19
C GLU A 94 -4.27 -3.12 -21.67
N VAL A 95 -4.89 -3.64 -20.60
CA VAL A 95 -4.49 -4.90 -19.96
C VAL A 95 -4.82 -6.10 -20.85
N VAL A 96 -3.83 -6.97 -21.06
CA VAL A 96 -3.99 -8.23 -21.78
C VAL A 96 -4.30 -9.34 -20.76
N PHE A 97 -5.56 -9.72 -20.63
CA PHE A 97 -6.03 -10.65 -19.60
C PHE A 97 -5.67 -12.14 -19.82
N GLU A 98 -4.95 -12.46 -20.88
CA GLU A 98 -4.49 -13.83 -21.16
C GLU A 98 -3.41 -14.29 -20.19
N SER A 99 -2.48 -13.41 -19.83
CA SER A 99 -1.39 -13.70 -18.88
C SER A 99 -0.87 -12.43 -18.24
N VAL A 100 -0.68 -12.45 -16.92
CA VAL A 100 -0.06 -11.33 -16.18
C VAL A 100 1.39 -11.10 -16.63
N ASP A 101 2.09 -12.15 -17.07
CA ASP A 101 3.50 -12.09 -17.51
C ASP A 101 3.69 -11.62 -18.96
N ASN A 102 2.60 -11.21 -19.63
CA ASN A 102 2.69 -10.63 -20.97
C ASN A 102 3.58 -9.38 -20.98
N VAL A 103 4.36 -9.19 -22.05
CA VAL A 103 5.29 -8.05 -22.18
C VAL A 103 4.58 -6.71 -22.04
N GLN A 104 3.38 -6.56 -22.59
CA GLN A 104 2.56 -5.35 -22.46
C GLN A 104 2.14 -5.11 -21.00
N ASN A 105 1.73 -6.15 -20.30
CA ASN A 105 1.34 -6.06 -18.89
C ASN A 105 2.51 -5.66 -17.99
N ARG A 106 3.72 -6.11 -18.28
CA ARG A 106 4.93 -5.67 -17.57
C ARG A 106 5.15 -4.16 -17.70
N GLN A 107 4.97 -3.61 -18.91
CA GLN A 107 5.07 -2.16 -19.14
C GLN A 107 3.96 -1.38 -18.42
N ILE A 108 2.77 -1.97 -18.26
CA ILE A 108 1.68 -1.41 -17.47
C ILE A 108 2.01 -1.50 -15.98
N ALA A 109 2.53 -2.61 -15.50
CA ALA A 109 2.92 -2.82 -14.11
C ALA A 109 4.00 -1.83 -13.64
N ASP A 110 4.87 -1.35 -14.55
CA ASP A 110 5.87 -0.32 -14.26
C ASP A 110 5.25 1.08 -14.00
N ARG A 111 4.00 1.28 -14.39
CA ARG A 111 3.30 2.56 -14.15
C ARG A 111 2.86 2.65 -12.69
N GLN A 112 3.32 3.69 -12.00
CA GLN A 112 2.95 3.92 -10.62
C GLN A 112 1.59 4.59 -10.50
N LEU A 113 0.66 3.96 -9.80
CA LEU A 113 -0.64 4.55 -9.46
C LEU A 113 -0.54 5.30 -8.13
N SER A 114 -0.78 6.61 -8.17
CA SER A 114 -0.67 7.47 -6.97
C SER A 114 -1.63 7.06 -5.85
N LEU A 115 -2.81 6.54 -6.20
CA LEU A 115 -3.79 6.03 -5.27
C LEU A 115 -3.28 4.83 -4.46
N LEU A 116 -2.36 4.04 -5.03
CA LEU A 116 -1.79 2.86 -4.39
C LEU A 116 -0.57 3.16 -3.52
N LEU A 117 -0.16 4.44 -3.43
CA LEU A 117 0.95 4.87 -2.59
C LEU A 117 0.48 5.60 -1.34
N CYS A 118 1.05 5.24 -0.20
CA CYS A 118 0.96 6.02 1.02
C CYS A 118 2.17 6.96 1.13
N PRO A 119 1.95 8.29 1.12
CA PRO A 119 3.05 9.25 1.17
C PRO A 119 3.85 9.23 2.48
N SER A 120 3.37 8.55 3.52
CA SER A 120 4.12 8.35 4.77
C SER A 120 5.20 7.27 4.66
N ASP A 121 5.11 6.34 3.73
CA ASP A 121 6.12 5.28 3.59
C ASP A 121 7.46 5.80 3.04
N GLY A 122 7.42 6.79 2.16
CA GLY A 122 8.62 7.44 1.62
C GLY A 122 9.45 6.58 0.66
N ILE A 123 9.07 5.32 0.40
CA ILE A 123 9.75 4.46 -0.57
C ILE A 123 9.20 4.69 -1.96
N LYS A 124 10.12 4.74 -2.93
CA LYS A 124 9.82 4.75 -4.35
C LYS A 124 10.57 3.59 -4.97
N SER A 125 9.85 2.60 -5.49
CA SER A 125 10.47 1.60 -6.35
C SER A 125 10.98 2.28 -7.62
N LYS A 126 12.10 1.77 -8.15
CA LYS A 126 12.67 2.26 -9.40
C LYS A 126 12.32 1.36 -10.58
N GLU A 127 11.82 0.16 -10.33
CA GLU A 127 11.71 -0.88 -11.34
C GLU A 127 10.25 -1.21 -11.70
N HIS A 128 9.36 -1.22 -10.71
CA HIS A 128 7.95 -1.54 -10.91
C HIS A 128 7.03 -0.63 -10.12
N GLY A 129 5.78 -0.52 -10.56
CA GLY A 129 4.74 0.11 -9.78
C GLY A 129 4.44 -0.70 -8.51
N VAL A 130 4.46 -0.05 -7.37
CA VAL A 130 4.33 -0.65 -6.06
C VAL A 130 3.02 -0.24 -5.38
N THR A 131 2.63 -0.97 -4.33
CA THR A 131 1.44 -0.67 -3.54
C THR A 131 1.72 -0.73 -2.04
N ASN A 132 1.15 0.24 -1.31
CA ASN A 132 1.09 0.20 0.16
C ASN A 132 -0.19 -0.45 0.68
N TYR A 133 -1.07 -0.93 -0.18
CA TYR A 133 -2.37 -1.46 0.22
C TYR A 133 -2.47 -2.92 -0.19
N LEU A 134 -2.97 -3.76 0.73
CA LEU A 134 -3.14 -5.19 0.52
C LEU A 134 -4.57 -5.61 0.83
N GLY A 135 -5.07 -6.59 0.10
CA GLY A 135 -6.36 -7.23 0.34
C GLY A 135 -6.29 -8.33 1.39
N ASN A 136 -7.32 -8.44 2.22
CA ASN A 136 -7.45 -9.49 3.23
C ASN A 136 -7.78 -10.84 2.58
N TYR A 137 -6.83 -11.76 2.63
CA TYR A 137 -6.97 -13.12 2.13
C TYR A 137 -7.40 -14.13 3.21
N GLY A 138 -7.50 -13.70 4.46
CA GLY A 138 -7.96 -14.52 5.58
C GLY A 138 -6.88 -14.97 6.52
N THR A 139 -7.24 -15.97 7.34
CA THR A 139 -6.34 -16.57 8.33
C THR A 139 -5.85 -17.92 7.84
N GLY A 140 -4.61 -18.24 8.11
CA GLY A 140 -4.02 -19.55 7.86
C GLY A 140 -2.88 -19.55 6.86
N LEU A 141 -2.09 -20.62 6.92
CA LEU A 141 -1.05 -20.92 5.96
C LEU A 141 -1.70 -21.46 4.70
N GLN A 142 -1.43 -20.82 3.60
CA GLN A 142 -2.10 -21.14 2.35
C GLN A 142 -1.26 -22.11 1.53
N ASN A 143 -1.79 -23.28 1.27
CA ASN A 143 -1.48 -24.05 0.09
C ASN A 143 -2.72 -24.08 -0.81
N HIS A 144 -2.58 -23.44 -1.98
CA HIS A 144 -3.47 -23.66 -3.11
C HIS A 144 -4.97 -23.43 -2.87
N GLY A 145 -5.39 -22.17 -2.72
CA GLY A 145 -6.74 -21.80 -3.14
C GLY A 145 -7.84 -21.79 -2.07
N GLN A 146 -7.58 -22.11 -0.82
CA GLN A 146 -8.59 -21.97 0.24
C GLN A 146 -8.41 -20.66 1.01
N SER A 147 -8.79 -19.55 0.38
CA SER A 147 -8.92 -18.27 1.07
C SER A 147 -10.14 -18.30 2.01
N LYS A 148 -9.97 -17.89 3.26
CA LYS A 148 -11.05 -17.62 4.21
C LYS A 148 -11.28 -16.12 4.41
N GLY A 149 -10.59 -15.28 3.65
CA GLY A 149 -10.70 -13.83 3.71
C GLY A 149 -11.77 -13.29 2.77
N VAL A 150 -11.83 -11.97 2.72
CA VAL A 150 -12.78 -11.23 1.88
C VAL A 150 -12.48 -11.45 0.39
N PHE A 151 -11.19 -11.45 0.04
CA PHE A 151 -10.75 -11.61 -1.34
C PHE A 151 -10.36 -13.05 -1.62
N GLN A 152 -11.06 -13.67 -2.55
CA GLN A 152 -10.84 -15.06 -2.95
C GLN A 152 -9.87 -15.16 -4.12
N HIS A 153 -9.18 -16.29 -4.20
CA HIS A 153 -8.39 -16.64 -5.37
C HIS A 153 -9.30 -17.35 -6.37
N LEU A 154 -9.44 -16.78 -7.57
CA LEU A 154 -10.13 -17.44 -8.67
C LEU A 154 -9.07 -18.15 -9.53
N SER A 155 -8.95 -19.46 -9.38
CA SER A 155 -8.19 -20.31 -10.28
C SER A 155 -9.13 -21.00 -11.27
N PHE A 156 -8.67 -21.20 -12.49
CA PHE A 156 -9.37 -22.03 -13.48
C PHE A 156 -9.44 -23.51 -13.08
N SER A 157 -8.66 -23.94 -12.09
CA SER A 157 -8.74 -25.28 -11.53
C SER A 157 -9.92 -25.36 -10.57
N THR A 158 -10.94 -26.13 -10.96
CA THR A 158 -12.22 -26.29 -10.26
C THR A 158 -12.12 -26.86 -8.84
N ASP A 159 -10.93 -27.29 -8.41
CA ASP A 159 -10.72 -27.97 -7.13
C ASP A 159 -10.11 -27.11 -6.04
N ILE A 160 -9.76 -25.83 -6.32
CA ILE A 160 -8.87 -25.07 -5.43
C ILE A 160 -9.38 -23.64 -5.15
N GLY A 161 -10.62 -23.31 -5.32
CA GLY A 161 -11.09 -21.98 -5.02
C GLY A 161 -12.53 -21.92 -4.57
N GLY A 162 -12.82 -21.16 -3.53
CA GLY A 162 -14.17 -20.69 -3.27
C GLY A 162 -14.63 -19.85 -4.46
N GLY A 163 -15.91 -19.93 -4.84
CA GLY A 163 -16.48 -19.00 -5.85
C GLY A 163 -16.44 -17.56 -5.33
N PRO A 164 -16.66 -16.57 -6.20
CA PRO A 164 -16.66 -15.17 -5.79
C PRO A 164 -17.72 -14.91 -4.72
N LEU A 165 -17.29 -14.37 -3.57
CA LEU A 165 -18.17 -14.02 -2.45
C LEU A 165 -19.08 -12.84 -2.81
N SER A 166 -20.13 -12.66 -2.02
CA SER A 166 -20.98 -11.47 -1.99
C SER A 166 -20.98 -10.88 -0.57
N PHE A 167 -21.46 -9.68 -0.38
CA PHE A 167 -21.54 -9.07 0.96
C PHE A 167 -22.41 -9.86 1.93
N ARG A 168 -23.41 -10.63 1.43
CA ARG A 168 -24.22 -11.53 2.25
C ARG A 168 -23.43 -12.69 2.87
N ASP A 169 -22.29 -13.04 2.27
CA ASP A 169 -21.46 -14.16 2.70
C ASP A 169 -20.49 -13.75 3.84
N LEU A 170 -20.43 -12.44 4.16
CA LEU A 170 -19.69 -11.91 5.29
C LEU A 170 -20.54 -12.00 6.56
N THR A 171 -20.51 -13.15 7.22
CA THR A 171 -21.35 -13.48 8.38
C THR A 171 -21.12 -12.58 9.58
N ASP A 172 -19.90 -12.05 9.76
CA ASP A 172 -19.56 -11.17 10.87
C ASP A 172 -19.97 -9.70 10.61
N GLY A 173 -20.52 -9.43 9.42
CA GLY A 173 -20.94 -8.10 8.96
C GLY A 173 -19.81 -7.27 8.38
N MET A 174 -20.14 -6.45 7.39
CA MET A 174 -19.16 -5.62 6.66
C MET A 174 -18.41 -4.62 7.55
N SER A 175 -19.05 -4.11 8.60
CA SER A 175 -18.42 -3.16 9.55
C SER A 175 -17.41 -3.81 10.49
N ASN A 176 -17.45 -5.12 10.64
CA ASN A 176 -16.56 -5.88 11.51
C ASN A 176 -15.50 -6.67 10.74
N THR A 177 -15.51 -6.58 9.41
CA THR A 177 -14.58 -7.31 8.55
C THR A 177 -13.60 -6.36 7.89
N GLY A 178 -12.30 -6.51 8.19
CA GLY A 178 -11.24 -5.77 7.51
C GLY A 178 -11.05 -6.29 6.09
N ALA A 179 -11.31 -5.46 5.08
CA ALA A 179 -11.13 -5.83 3.68
C ALA A 179 -9.73 -5.47 3.17
N LEU A 180 -9.26 -4.28 3.47
CA LEU A 180 -7.96 -3.75 3.02
C LEU A 180 -7.11 -3.37 4.23
N SER A 181 -5.81 -3.48 4.09
CA SER A 181 -4.82 -3.03 5.08
C SER A 181 -3.71 -2.24 4.43
N GLU A 182 -3.12 -1.34 5.19
CA GLU A 182 -1.92 -0.61 4.81
C GLU A 182 -0.67 -1.38 5.22
N THR A 183 0.34 -1.38 4.37
CA THR A 183 1.64 -2.00 4.62
C THR A 183 2.78 -1.12 4.17
N LEU A 184 3.97 -1.38 4.70
CA LEU A 184 5.20 -0.80 4.18
C LEU A 184 5.66 -1.60 2.96
N ILE A 185 6.08 -0.89 1.92
CA ILE A 185 6.67 -1.51 0.73
C ILE A 185 8.01 -2.14 1.11
N ALA A 186 8.24 -3.37 0.69
CA ALA A 186 9.52 -4.02 0.86
C ALA A 186 10.61 -3.29 0.07
N SER A 187 11.73 -3.01 0.74
CA SER A 187 12.84 -2.23 0.17
C SER A 187 14.01 -3.07 -0.33
N GLY A 188 13.82 -4.39 -0.50
CA GLY A 188 14.92 -5.32 -0.79
C GLY A 188 15.94 -5.46 0.35
N SER A 189 15.70 -4.79 1.48
CA SER A 189 16.54 -4.89 2.68
C SER A 189 15.86 -5.80 3.71
N PRO A 190 16.56 -6.73 4.34
CA PRO A 190 16.01 -7.63 5.35
C PRO A 190 15.71 -6.90 6.66
N LYS A 191 14.88 -5.84 6.61
CA LYS A 191 14.39 -5.14 7.80
C LYS A 191 13.05 -5.71 8.20
N LEU A 192 12.95 -6.11 9.46
CA LEU A 192 11.70 -6.56 10.09
C LEU A 192 10.57 -5.60 9.72
N GLY A 193 9.43 -6.13 9.25
CA GLY A 193 8.25 -5.35 8.87
C GLY A 193 8.20 -4.88 7.40
N ARG A 194 9.26 -5.08 6.60
CA ARG A 194 9.27 -4.70 5.17
C ARG A 194 9.51 -5.87 4.22
N SER A 195 9.44 -7.08 4.72
CA SER A 195 9.80 -8.25 3.95
C SER A 195 8.87 -9.41 4.29
N ILE A 196 8.51 -10.19 3.27
CA ILE A 196 7.88 -11.48 3.48
C ILE A 196 8.97 -12.49 3.76
N TRP A 197 8.79 -13.26 4.81
CA TRP A 197 9.63 -14.39 5.11
C TRP A 197 9.28 -15.51 4.13
N SER A 198 10.26 -16.03 3.42
CA SER A 198 10.09 -17.25 2.66
C SER A 198 9.69 -18.34 3.63
N VAL A 199 8.49 -18.86 3.45
CA VAL A 199 7.87 -19.84 4.34
C VAL A 199 8.75 -21.09 4.35
N VAL A 200 9.08 -21.57 5.55
CA VAL A 200 9.75 -22.86 5.74
C VAL A 200 8.93 -23.95 5.05
N PRO A 201 9.49 -24.72 4.11
CA PRO A 201 8.77 -25.78 3.44
C PRO A 201 8.13 -26.76 4.42
N GLY A 202 6.89 -27.16 4.18
CA GLY A 202 6.21 -28.18 4.99
C GLY A 202 5.06 -27.70 5.88
N TYR A 203 4.73 -26.40 5.85
CA TYR A 203 3.55 -25.87 6.52
C TYR A 203 2.45 -25.60 5.47
N SER A 204 1.40 -26.42 5.49
CA SER A 204 0.36 -26.37 4.47
C SER A 204 -1.07 -26.38 5.00
N SER A 205 -1.21 -26.45 6.32
CA SER A 205 -2.52 -26.51 6.97
C SER A 205 -2.70 -25.34 7.94
N PRO A 206 -3.93 -24.82 8.13
CA PRO A 206 -4.24 -23.85 9.18
C PRO A 206 -3.85 -24.36 10.59
N ASP A 207 -3.87 -25.68 10.79
CA ASP A 207 -3.49 -26.31 12.05
C ASP A 207 -1.98 -26.23 12.34
N ASP A 208 -1.18 -25.94 11.33
CA ASP A 208 0.26 -25.71 11.46
C ASP A 208 0.61 -24.29 11.94
N ALA A 209 -0.36 -23.39 12.02
CA ALA A 209 -0.11 -21.99 12.39
C ALA A 209 0.67 -21.82 13.72
N PRO A 210 0.38 -22.56 14.81
CA PRO A 210 1.16 -22.45 16.06
C PRO A 210 2.63 -22.88 15.90
N ARG A 211 2.90 -23.89 15.06
CA ARG A 211 4.27 -24.33 14.75
C ARG A 211 4.99 -23.30 13.90
N PHE A 212 4.30 -22.74 12.92
CA PHE A 212 4.82 -21.70 12.06
C PHE A 212 5.23 -20.44 12.86
N LEU A 213 4.33 -19.94 13.74
CA LEU A 213 4.62 -18.81 14.62
C LEU A 213 5.82 -19.07 15.52
N LYS A 214 5.96 -20.29 16.04
CA LYS A 214 7.12 -20.68 16.85
C LYS A 214 8.41 -20.62 16.03
N VAL A 215 8.40 -21.08 14.79
CA VAL A 215 9.57 -21.00 13.90
C VAL A 215 9.87 -19.55 13.54
N CYS A 216 8.88 -18.74 13.20
CA CYS A 216 9.06 -17.30 12.91
C CYS A 216 9.73 -16.56 14.08
N ASN A 217 9.31 -16.85 15.32
CA ASN A 217 9.90 -16.24 16.52
C ASN A 217 11.35 -16.67 16.81
N LEU A 218 11.81 -17.77 16.21
CA LEU A 218 13.17 -18.28 16.35
C LEU A 218 14.08 -17.86 15.20
N LEU A 219 13.55 -17.24 14.14
CA LEU A 219 14.35 -16.79 13.01
C LEU A 219 15.21 -15.59 13.43
N PRO A 220 16.52 -15.62 13.16
CA PRO A 220 17.37 -14.46 13.43
C PRO A 220 17.03 -13.29 12.48
N ASP A 221 17.24 -12.07 12.95
CA ASP A 221 17.01 -10.82 12.17
C ASP A 221 17.82 -10.75 10.87
N SER A 222 18.84 -11.58 10.75
CA SER A 222 19.71 -11.69 9.57
C SER A 222 19.27 -12.75 8.56
N THR A 223 18.12 -13.39 8.75
CA THR A 223 17.63 -14.41 7.81
C THR A 223 17.42 -13.78 6.45
N SER A 224 18.14 -14.29 5.43
CA SER A 224 17.98 -13.82 4.06
C SER A 224 16.62 -14.24 3.51
N ILE A 225 15.98 -13.30 2.86
CA ILE A 225 14.68 -13.48 2.23
C ILE A 225 14.95 -13.66 0.74
N SER A 226 14.25 -14.61 0.10
CA SER A 226 14.28 -14.68 -1.35
C SER A 226 13.62 -13.42 -1.93
N ASP A 227 14.30 -12.74 -2.85
CA ASP A 227 13.88 -11.47 -3.44
C ASP A 227 12.57 -11.58 -4.26
N ASP A 228 12.09 -12.79 -4.53
CA ASP A 228 10.97 -13.06 -5.42
C ASP A 228 9.58 -12.68 -4.85
N TRP A 229 9.46 -12.36 -3.55
CA TRP A 229 8.16 -12.16 -2.88
C TRP A 229 8.21 -10.96 -1.92
N SER A 230 8.31 -9.77 -2.46
CA SER A 230 8.33 -8.55 -1.65
C SER A 230 6.93 -7.97 -1.45
N LEU A 231 6.59 -7.60 -0.20
CA LEU A 231 5.32 -6.92 0.14
C LEU A 231 5.15 -5.66 -0.69
N GLY A 232 4.04 -5.60 -1.44
CA GLY A 232 3.68 -4.44 -2.23
C GLY A 232 4.58 -4.17 -3.44
N ALA A 233 5.45 -5.12 -3.84
CA ALA A 233 6.45 -4.91 -4.90
C ALA A 233 5.87 -4.79 -6.30
N ASP A 234 4.68 -5.32 -6.55
CA ASP A 234 4.01 -5.28 -7.84
C ASP A 234 2.49 -5.16 -7.62
N TRP A 235 1.92 -4.02 -7.98
CA TRP A 235 0.48 -3.78 -7.80
C TRP A 235 -0.39 -4.60 -8.76
N MET A 236 0.16 -5.08 -9.86
CA MET A 236 -0.59 -5.84 -10.87
C MET A 236 -0.73 -7.31 -10.51
N ARG A 237 0.22 -7.90 -9.77
CA ARG A 237 0.20 -9.32 -9.39
C ARG A 237 -0.72 -9.59 -8.22
N GLY A 238 -1.62 -10.56 -8.37
CA GLY A 238 -2.55 -11.02 -7.34
C GLY A 238 -1.99 -12.10 -6.42
N ASP A 239 -0.68 -12.13 -6.22
CA ASP A 239 -0.02 -13.15 -5.42
C ASP A 239 0.06 -12.76 -3.94
N HIS A 240 0.27 -13.78 -3.09
CA HIS A 240 0.58 -13.57 -1.69
C HIS A 240 1.81 -12.71 -1.54
N GLY A 241 1.65 -11.63 -0.80
CA GLY A 241 2.70 -10.69 -0.56
C GLY A 241 2.80 -9.56 -1.56
N ALA A 242 2.48 -9.73 -2.83
CA ALA A 242 2.42 -8.60 -3.74
C ALA A 242 1.23 -7.70 -3.41
N THR A 243 0.02 -8.26 -3.31
CA THR A 243 -1.23 -7.50 -3.10
C THR A 243 -2.19 -8.09 -2.07
N LEU A 244 -1.87 -9.24 -1.48
CA LEU A 244 -2.71 -9.93 -0.52
C LEU A 244 -1.95 -10.19 0.78
N TYR A 245 -2.65 -10.14 1.91
CA TYR A 245 -2.09 -10.45 3.21
C TYR A 245 -2.93 -11.46 3.97
N ASN A 246 -2.29 -12.25 4.84
CA ASN A 246 -2.92 -13.16 5.75
C ASN A 246 -2.95 -12.57 7.16
N HIS A 247 -4.08 -12.73 7.85
CA HIS A 247 -4.21 -12.40 9.27
C HIS A 247 -3.88 -13.64 10.10
N PHE A 248 -2.84 -13.53 10.92
CA PHE A 248 -2.63 -14.42 12.05
C PHE A 248 -3.07 -13.68 13.31
N GLN A 249 -4.06 -14.21 13.99
CA GLN A 249 -4.41 -13.81 15.36
C GLN A 249 -3.57 -14.56 16.36
#